data_48a81671c21cd8fb86fb4d1ad9a9e39b
#
_entry.id   48a81671c21cd8fb86fb4d1ad9a9e39b
#
_cell.length_a   1.000
_cell.length_b   1.000
_cell.length_c   1.000
_cell.angle_alpha   90.00
_cell.angle_beta   90.00
_cell.angle_gamma   90.00
#
_symmetry.space_group_name_H-M   'P 1'
#
loop_
_entity.id
_entity.type
_entity.pdbx_description
1 polymer ?
#
loop_
_entity_poly.entity_id
_entity_poly.type
_entity_poly.pdbx_seq_one_letter_code
_entity_poly.pdbx_strand_id
1 'polypeptide(L)'
;MKAYMNARALTQEFIDDFLGYYIPERNRQLNSLLIAPGLPGGMMGSLMNDLRDNQKSLNKWYKKHGKPEISQDDLMIKLFDEVAYVWPKVGYPPLVTPFSQYVKNLALFNVIQMEKGKERWSMIADNIWDMILGKSGKLPGEVAPEIREMAAKQGREFFTGDPQEEYPDKLDEFRAEMKKNNWDFGPDDEELFELAMHPEQYRAYKSGQAKAAFEEELAKLKAKKEQAKAPAPAAAAPADFSPKSLLVDVNGEKYKVTVSYDGAEVKNNAGDVEVTSKPEVNKPEPVSGATKEVIAPLEGKFFLTKDPSETAVKKGDTVKPGDVVGYIESMKTYNAIVSEDSGKIVEICLNNGDSVDEDDVIIKLQ
;
A
#
# COMPACT_ATOMS: atom_id res chain seq x y z
N MET A 1 -16.98 -22.15 -7.08
CA MET A 1 -15.67 -21.61 -6.72
C MET A 1 -14.68 -22.68 -6.22
N LYS A 2 -14.95 -23.37 -5.08
CA LYS A 2 -14.03 -24.37 -4.48
C LYS A 2 -13.56 -25.46 -5.45
N ALA A 3 -14.45 -26.08 -6.22
CA ALA A 3 -14.07 -27.10 -7.22
C ALA A 3 -13.12 -26.54 -8.29
N TYR A 4 -13.34 -25.32 -8.70
CA TYR A 4 -12.52 -24.61 -9.66
C TYR A 4 -11.10 -24.32 -9.12
N MET A 5 -11.00 -23.92 -7.86
CA MET A 5 -9.71 -23.71 -7.18
C MET A 5 -8.93 -25.03 -7.04
N ASN A 6 -9.60 -26.13 -6.73
CA ASN A 6 -8.96 -27.44 -6.69
C ASN A 6 -8.44 -27.86 -8.07
N ALA A 7 -9.21 -27.67 -9.14
CA ALA A 7 -8.77 -27.96 -10.50
C ALA A 7 -7.55 -27.10 -10.87
N ARG A 8 -7.56 -25.80 -10.54
CA ARG A 8 -6.42 -24.91 -10.73
C ARG A 8 -5.19 -25.40 -9.99
N ALA A 9 -5.32 -25.79 -8.70
CA ALA A 9 -4.20 -26.26 -7.90
C ALA A 9 -3.53 -27.50 -8.52
N LEU A 10 -4.33 -28.48 -8.94
CA LEU A 10 -3.84 -29.68 -9.63
C LEU A 10 -3.15 -29.35 -10.96
N THR A 11 -3.70 -28.42 -11.73
CA THR A 11 -3.09 -27.98 -12.99
C THR A 11 -1.78 -27.25 -12.75
N GLN A 12 -1.70 -26.45 -11.68
CA GLN A 12 -0.47 -25.74 -11.31
C GLN A 12 0.63 -26.74 -10.89
N GLU A 13 0.29 -27.74 -10.07
CA GLU A 13 1.20 -28.81 -9.68
C GLU A 13 1.77 -29.53 -10.90
N PHE A 14 0.91 -29.90 -11.86
CA PHE A 14 1.35 -30.49 -13.11
C PHE A 14 2.30 -29.58 -13.91
N ILE A 15 2.00 -28.28 -13.99
CA ILE A 15 2.86 -27.31 -14.68
C ILE A 15 4.22 -27.25 -13.99
N ASP A 16 4.25 -27.17 -12.67
CA ASP A 16 5.49 -27.05 -11.91
C ASP A 16 6.36 -28.31 -12.04
N ASP A 17 5.76 -29.50 -12.00
CA ASP A 17 6.45 -30.77 -12.07
C ASP A 17 7.00 -31.11 -13.48
N PHE A 18 6.26 -30.75 -14.55
CA PHE A 18 6.59 -31.17 -15.90
C PHE A 18 6.98 -30.01 -16.82
N LEU A 19 6.24 -28.92 -16.79
CA LEU A 19 6.46 -27.79 -17.70
C LEU A 19 7.40 -26.74 -17.11
N GLY A 20 7.66 -26.79 -15.81
CA GLY A 20 8.48 -25.84 -15.09
C GLY A 20 9.91 -25.71 -15.61
N TYR A 21 10.43 -26.72 -16.29
CA TYR A 21 11.76 -26.69 -16.92
C TYR A 21 11.77 -25.94 -18.27
N TYR A 22 10.62 -25.78 -18.91
CA TYR A 22 10.48 -25.20 -20.24
C TYR A 22 9.82 -23.82 -20.24
N ILE A 23 9.05 -23.52 -19.18
CA ILE A 23 8.29 -22.26 -19.07
C ILE A 23 8.96 -21.36 -18.02
N PRO A 24 9.30 -20.10 -18.35
CA PRO A 24 9.81 -19.15 -17.37
C PRO A 24 8.88 -19.03 -16.16
N GLU A 25 9.46 -18.91 -14.95
CA GLU A 25 8.71 -18.89 -13.68
C GLU A 25 7.54 -17.91 -13.68
N ARG A 26 7.75 -16.70 -14.22
CA ARG A 26 6.70 -15.65 -14.37
C ARG A 26 5.49 -16.11 -15.20
N ASN A 27 5.64 -17.10 -16.07
CA ASN A 27 4.59 -17.60 -16.96
C ASN A 27 3.95 -18.91 -16.48
N ARG A 28 4.39 -19.46 -15.34
CA ARG A 28 3.91 -20.74 -14.80
C ARG A 28 2.66 -20.62 -13.95
N GLN A 29 2.32 -19.42 -13.50
CA GLN A 29 1.18 -19.22 -12.59
C GLN A 29 -0.12 -19.15 -13.36
N LEU A 30 -1.03 -20.07 -13.07
CA LEU A 30 -2.42 -20.03 -13.52
C LEU A 30 -3.28 -19.32 -12.48
N ASN A 31 -4.00 -18.29 -12.91
CA ASN A 31 -5.01 -17.64 -12.08
C ASN A 31 -6.38 -17.72 -12.74
N SER A 32 -7.11 -18.75 -12.41
CA SER A 32 -8.45 -19.03 -12.94
C SER A 32 -9.53 -18.08 -12.37
N LEU A 33 -9.26 -17.41 -11.27
CA LEU A 33 -10.18 -16.43 -10.68
C LEU A 33 -10.30 -15.16 -11.53
N LEU A 34 -9.37 -14.92 -12.45
CA LEU A 34 -9.43 -13.80 -13.38
C LEU A 34 -10.64 -13.81 -14.31
N ILE A 35 -11.31 -14.95 -14.47
CA ILE A 35 -12.44 -15.12 -15.38
C ILE A 35 -13.78 -14.77 -14.70
N ALA A 36 -13.85 -14.88 -13.38
CA ALA A 36 -15.09 -14.79 -12.63
C ALA A 36 -15.72 -13.39 -12.48
N PRO A 37 -14.94 -12.28 -12.26
CA PRO A 37 -15.55 -11.02 -11.84
C PRO A 37 -15.99 -10.10 -12.96
N GLY A 38 -15.78 -10.46 -14.25
CA GLY A 38 -16.10 -9.60 -15.38
C GLY A 38 -15.29 -8.30 -15.45
N LEU A 39 -14.20 -8.20 -14.69
CA LEU A 39 -13.32 -7.04 -14.70
C LEU A 39 -12.46 -7.00 -15.98
N PRO A 40 -12.22 -5.81 -16.57
CA PRO A 40 -11.37 -5.67 -17.75
C PRO A 40 -9.96 -6.23 -17.54
N GLY A 41 -9.43 -6.93 -18.55
CA GLY A 41 -8.12 -7.61 -18.46
C GLY A 41 -6.95 -6.70 -18.07
N GLY A 42 -6.94 -5.44 -18.53
CA GLY A 42 -5.93 -4.46 -18.14
C GLY A 42 -5.91 -4.11 -16.65
N MET A 43 -7.06 -4.15 -16.00
CA MET A 43 -7.16 -3.95 -14.54
C MET A 43 -6.58 -5.11 -13.75
N MET A 44 -6.61 -6.32 -14.30
CA MET A 44 -6.16 -7.50 -13.58
C MET A 44 -4.66 -7.46 -13.29
N GLY A 45 -3.86 -6.90 -14.19
CA GLY A 45 -2.41 -6.71 -13.97
C GLY A 45 -2.13 -5.81 -12.78
N SER A 46 -2.80 -4.65 -12.69
CA SER A 46 -2.66 -3.75 -11.55
C SER A 46 -3.25 -4.35 -10.27
N LEU A 47 -4.41 -5.04 -10.39
CA LEU A 47 -5.04 -5.71 -9.26
C LEU A 47 -4.12 -6.74 -8.60
N MET A 48 -3.42 -7.55 -9.39
CA MET A 48 -2.52 -8.59 -8.85
C MET A 48 -1.33 -7.99 -8.10
N ASN A 49 -0.84 -6.82 -8.53
CA ASN A 49 0.21 -6.11 -7.80
C ASN A 49 -0.33 -5.51 -6.50
N ASP A 50 -1.44 -4.76 -6.59
CA ASP A 50 -2.10 -4.16 -5.43
C ASP A 50 -2.47 -5.23 -4.39
N LEU A 51 -3.00 -6.38 -4.85
CA LEU A 51 -3.40 -7.48 -3.98
C LEU A 51 -2.21 -8.09 -3.23
N ARG A 52 -1.06 -8.24 -3.91
CA ARG A 52 0.16 -8.79 -3.30
C ARG A 52 0.70 -7.89 -2.20
N ASP A 53 0.74 -6.60 -2.44
CA ASP A 53 1.26 -5.64 -1.48
C ASP A 53 0.30 -5.47 -0.29
N ASN A 54 -0.99 -5.38 -0.54
CA ASN A 54 -2.00 -5.35 0.52
C ASN A 54 -2.07 -6.65 1.32
N GLN A 55 -1.85 -7.81 0.70
CA GLN A 55 -1.76 -9.08 1.43
C GLN A 55 -0.58 -9.08 2.41
N LYS A 56 0.59 -8.59 1.99
CA LYS A 56 1.77 -8.50 2.88
C LYS A 56 1.49 -7.58 4.06
N SER A 57 0.89 -6.42 3.81
CA SER A 57 0.51 -5.45 4.84
C SER A 57 -0.51 -6.07 5.80
N LEU A 58 -1.56 -6.69 5.27
CA LEU A 58 -2.59 -7.34 6.08
C LEU A 58 -2.04 -8.51 6.90
N ASN A 59 -1.13 -9.31 6.34
CA ASN A 59 -0.50 -10.41 7.08
C ASN A 59 0.46 -9.89 8.17
N LYS A 60 1.15 -8.77 7.95
CA LYS A 60 1.92 -8.07 8.99
C LYS A 60 1.00 -7.65 10.15
N TRP A 61 -0.17 -7.10 9.84
CA TRP A 61 -1.19 -6.75 10.82
C TRP A 61 -1.75 -7.98 11.55
N TYR A 62 -2.08 -9.08 10.83
CA TYR A 62 -2.57 -10.33 11.42
C TYR A 62 -1.57 -10.91 12.41
N LYS A 63 -0.29 -10.95 12.03
CA LYS A 63 0.79 -11.43 12.91
C LYS A 63 0.87 -10.61 14.20
N LYS A 64 0.75 -9.28 14.10
CA LYS A 64 0.75 -8.36 15.25
C LYS A 64 -0.44 -8.62 16.19
N HIS A 65 -1.59 -9.08 15.65
CA HIS A 65 -2.84 -9.32 16.37
C HIS A 65 -3.13 -10.81 16.66
N GLY A 66 -2.16 -11.70 16.42
CA GLY A 66 -2.30 -13.13 16.70
C GLY A 66 -3.31 -13.86 15.79
N LYS A 67 -3.61 -13.31 14.62
CA LYS A 67 -4.49 -13.91 13.61
C LYS A 67 -3.69 -14.76 12.62
N PRO A 68 -4.27 -15.84 12.05
CA PRO A 68 -3.62 -16.61 10.99
C PRO A 68 -3.48 -15.77 9.72
N GLU A 69 -2.37 -15.96 9.00
CA GLU A 69 -2.15 -15.30 7.72
C GLU A 69 -3.20 -15.70 6.67
N ILE A 70 -3.57 -14.75 5.82
CA ILE A 70 -4.47 -14.97 4.69
C ILE A 70 -3.67 -15.28 3.42
N SER A 71 -4.12 -16.25 2.64
CA SER A 71 -3.54 -16.53 1.33
C SER A 71 -3.94 -15.47 0.30
N GLN A 72 -3.15 -15.33 -0.77
CA GLN A 72 -3.50 -14.41 -1.88
C GLN A 72 -4.81 -14.83 -2.55
N ASP A 73 -5.07 -16.13 -2.68
CA ASP A 73 -6.30 -16.66 -3.28
C ASP A 73 -7.52 -16.36 -2.41
N ASP A 74 -7.41 -16.51 -1.08
CA ASP A 74 -8.53 -16.19 -0.18
C ASP A 74 -8.83 -14.70 -0.16
N LEU A 75 -7.79 -13.86 -0.16
CA LEU A 75 -7.98 -12.41 -0.26
C LEU A 75 -8.63 -12.02 -1.59
N MET A 76 -8.26 -12.68 -2.68
CA MET A 76 -8.83 -12.44 -3.99
C MET A 76 -10.31 -12.89 -4.07
N ILE A 77 -10.66 -14.02 -3.46
CA ILE A 77 -12.07 -14.47 -3.37
C ILE A 77 -12.90 -13.44 -2.62
N LYS A 78 -12.43 -12.99 -1.46
CA LYS A 78 -13.09 -11.94 -0.67
C LYS A 78 -13.26 -10.65 -1.46
N LEU A 79 -12.24 -10.26 -2.21
CA LEU A 79 -12.29 -9.06 -3.05
C LEU A 79 -13.36 -9.18 -4.14
N PHE A 80 -13.45 -10.32 -4.81
CA PHE A 80 -14.43 -10.51 -5.87
C PHE A 80 -15.86 -10.57 -5.34
N ASP A 81 -16.08 -11.21 -4.20
CA ASP A 81 -17.37 -11.19 -3.52
C ASP A 81 -17.75 -9.76 -3.12
N GLU A 82 -16.78 -8.99 -2.65
CA GLU A 82 -17.02 -7.59 -2.29
C GLU A 82 -17.22 -6.68 -3.52
N VAL A 83 -16.55 -6.90 -4.64
CA VAL A 83 -16.82 -6.20 -5.91
C VAL A 83 -18.25 -6.46 -6.36
N ALA A 84 -18.71 -7.71 -6.30
CA ALA A 84 -20.08 -8.08 -6.65
C ALA A 84 -21.10 -7.42 -5.72
N TYR A 85 -20.77 -7.20 -4.46
CA TYR A 85 -21.60 -6.50 -3.49
C TYR A 85 -21.60 -4.98 -3.70
N VAL A 86 -20.42 -4.38 -3.90
CA VAL A 86 -20.22 -2.93 -4.01
C VAL A 86 -20.81 -2.36 -5.29
N TRP A 87 -20.55 -2.99 -6.41
CA TRP A 87 -20.89 -2.47 -7.74
C TRP A 87 -22.36 -2.06 -7.88
N PRO A 88 -23.36 -2.89 -7.52
CA PRO A 88 -24.77 -2.47 -7.53
C PRO A 88 -25.08 -1.36 -6.52
N LYS A 89 -24.41 -1.36 -5.37
CA LYS A 89 -24.65 -0.38 -4.30
C LYS A 89 -24.23 1.04 -4.66
N VAL A 90 -23.21 1.17 -5.49
CA VAL A 90 -22.73 2.47 -5.99
C VAL A 90 -23.36 2.86 -7.34
N GLY A 91 -24.48 2.23 -7.75
CA GLY A 91 -25.25 2.63 -8.92
C GLY A 91 -24.74 2.09 -10.26
N TYR A 92 -24.07 0.94 -10.26
CA TYR A 92 -23.57 0.26 -11.47
C TYR A 92 -22.70 1.13 -12.40
N PRO A 93 -21.67 1.83 -11.90
CA PRO A 93 -20.79 2.58 -12.79
C PRO A 93 -20.22 1.67 -13.88
N PRO A 94 -19.99 2.17 -15.11
CA PRO A 94 -19.42 1.37 -16.18
C PRO A 94 -18.03 0.87 -15.78
N LEU A 95 -17.76 -0.44 -15.98
CA LEU A 95 -16.47 -1.04 -15.61
C LEU A 95 -15.37 -0.75 -16.66
N VAL A 96 -15.20 0.54 -16.97
CA VAL A 96 -14.12 1.09 -17.78
C VAL A 96 -13.29 2.06 -16.93
N THR A 97 -12.06 2.32 -17.34
CA THR A 97 -11.19 3.30 -16.65
C THR A 97 -11.83 4.71 -16.71
N PRO A 98 -11.88 5.46 -15.59
CA PRO A 98 -11.31 5.14 -14.26
C PRO A 98 -12.27 4.39 -13.32
N PHE A 99 -13.56 4.28 -13.63
CA PHE A 99 -14.61 3.81 -12.72
C PHE A 99 -14.42 2.37 -12.26
N SER A 100 -13.98 1.49 -13.15
CA SER A 100 -13.62 0.12 -12.78
C SER A 100 -12.55 0.08 -11.70
N GLN A 101 -11.60 1.01 -11.72
CA GLN A 101 -10.55 1.12 -10.70
C GLN A 101 -11.13 1.63 -9.38
N TYR A 102 -12.08 2.56 -9.43
CA TYR A 102 -12.77 3.06 -8.23
C TYR A 102 -13.58 1.97 -7.53
N VAL A 103 -14.35 1.17 -8.28
CA VAL A 103 -15.10 0.04 -7.73
C VAL A 103 -14.16 -1.00 -7.11
N LYS A 104 -13.08 -1.35 -7.81
CA LYS A 104 -12.05 -2.27 -7.29
C LYS A 104 -11.41 -1.75 -6.00
N ASN A 105 -10.97 -0.49 -5.99
CA ASN A 105 -10.30 0.10 -4.83
C ASN A 105 -11.25 0.17 -3.63
N LEU A 106 -12.48 0.59 -3.83
CA LEU A 106 -13.49 0.63 -2.79
C LEU A 106 -13.76 -0.76 -2.19
N ALA A 107 -13.90 -1.77 -3.05
CA ALA A 107 -14.07 -3.14 -2.59
C ALA A 107 -12.84 -3.65 -1.80
N LEU A 108 -11.63 -3.36 -2.27
CA LEU A 108 -10.41 -3.76 -1.58
C LEU A 108 -10.27 -3.05 -0.22
N PHE A 109 -10.57 -1.76 -0.14
CA PHE A 109 -10.59 -1.05 1.13
C PHE A 109 -11.61 -1.63 2.11
N ASN A 110 -12.81 -1.92 1.64
CA ASN A 110 -13.82 -2.57 2.46
C ASN A 110 -13.33 -3.91 3.02
N VAL A 111 -12.75 -4.76 2.18
CA VAL A 111 -12.20 -6.06 2.63
C VAL A 111 -11.14 -5.85 3.70
N ILE A 112 -10.15 -4.98 3.46
CA ILE A 112 -9.08 -4.72 4.40
C ILE A 112 -9.62 -4.17 5.73
N GLN A 113 -10.54 -3.21 5.68
CA GLN A 113 -11.11 -2.62 6.89
C GLN A 113 -11.97 -3.63 7.67
N MET A 114 -12.77 -4.46 6.99
CA MET A 114 -13.55 -5.52 7.64
C MET A 114 -12.66 -6.60 8.27
N GLU A 115 -11.56 -6.99 7.65
CA GLU A 115 -10.58 -7.92 8.24
C GLU A 115 -9.94 -7.35 9.52
N LYS A 116 -9.84 -6.03 9.63
CA LYS A 116 -9.38 -5.29 10.80
C LYS A 116 -10.48 -5.03 11.84
N GLY A 117 -11.71 -5.50 11.59
CA GLY A 117 -12.85 -5.36 12.49
C GLY A 117 -13.55 -4.00 12.40
N LYS A 118 -13.26 -3.19 11.37
CA LYS A 118 -14.00 -1.96 11.09
C LYS A 118 -15.22 -2.25 10.23
N GLU A 119 -16.11 -1.27 10.13
CA GLU A 119 -17.31 -1.38 9.31
C GLU A 119 -16.99 -1.22 7.82
N ARG A 120 -17.84 -1.81 6.98
CA ARG A 120 -17.85 -1.54 5.53
C ARG A 120 -18.13 -0.06 5.30
N TRP A 121 -17.55 0.51 4.25
CA TRP A 121 -17.65 1.94 3.91
C TRP A 121 -16.93 2.91 4.86
N SER A 122 -16.16 2.39 5.82
CA SER A 122 -15.39 3.25 6.74
C SER A 122 -14.36 4.13 6.04
N MET A 123 -13.99 3.77 4.79
CA MET A 123 -13.06 4.54 3.97
C MET A 123 -13.57 4.59 2.53
N ILE A 124 -13.95 5.79 2.08
CA ILE A 124 -14.31 6.08 0.69
C ILE A 124 -13.54 7.33 0.27
N ALA A 125 -12.65 7.19 -0.71
CA ALA A 125 -11.85 8.29 -1.22
C ALA A 125 -12.71 9.33 -1.96
N ASP A 126 -12.24 10.58 -2.02
CA ASP A 126 -13.01 11.68 -2.60
C ASP A 126 -13.36 11.49 -4.07
N ASN A 127 -12.44 10.98 -4.87
CA ASN A 127 -12.72 10.67 -6.29
C ASN A 127 -13.77 9.56 -6.47
N ILE A 128 -13.88 8.64 -5.51
CA ILE A 128 -14.94 7.62 -5.48
C ILE A 128 -16.25 8.28 -5.07
N TRP A 129 -16.22 9.20 -4.09
CA TRP A 129 -17.38 10.01 -3.75
C TRP A 129 -17.86 10.84 -4.92
N ASP A 130 -16.98 11.49 -5.68
CA ASP A 130 -17.36 12.29 -6.85
C ASP A 130 -18.07 11.45 -7.92
N MET A 131 -17.61 10.20 -8.13
CA MET A 131 -18.32 9.24 -8.98
C MET A 131 -19.71 8.90 -8.40
N ILE A 132 -19.81 8.55 -7.12
CA ILE A 132 -21.07 8.17 -6.46
C ILE A 132 -22.07 9.32 -6.47
N LEU A 133 -21.62 10.54 -6.25
CA LEU A 133 -22.44 11.74 -6.23
C LEU A 133 -22.88 12.21 -7.62
N GLY A 134 -22.37 11.60 -8.69
CA GLY A 134 -22.76 11.92 -10.06
C GLY A 134 -21.99 13.07 -10.70
N LYS A 135 -20.96 13.61 -10.08
CA LYS A 135 -20.12 14.69 -10.64
C LYS A 135 -19.35 14.24 -11.90
N SER A 136 -19.06 12.97 -12.00
CA SER A 136 -18.41 12.37 -13.20
C SER A 136 -19.43 11.85 -14.24
N GLY A 137 -20.69 12.20 -14.10
CA GLY A 137 -21.79 11.79 -14.96
C GLY A 137 -22.83 10.95 -14.24
N LYS A 138 -24.01 10.84 -14.87
CA LYS A 138 -25.13 10.08 -14.33
C LYS A 138 -24.82 8.60 -14.30
N LEU A 139 -25.01 7.99 -13.13
CA LEU A 139 -24.86 6.54 -12.95
C LEU A 139 -26.02 5.78 -13.61
N PRO A 140 -25.76 4.57 -14.16
CA PRO A 140 -26.79 3.73 -14.80
C PRO A 140 -27.89 3.26 -13.84
N GLY A 141 -27.55 3.01 -12.58
CA GLY A 141 -28.49 2.56 -11.55
C GLY A 141 -28.59 3.53 -10.39
N GLU A 142 -29.47 3.19 -9.43
CA GLU A 142 -29.64 3.96 -8.22
C GLU A 142 -28.56 3.62 -7.18
N VAL A 143 -28.05 4.66 -6.51
CA VAL A 143 -27.15 4.50 -5.36
C VAL A 143 -27.97 3.98 -4.17
N ALA A 144 -27.45 2.98 -3.46
CA ALA A 144 -28.13 2.34 -2.34
C ALA A 144 -28.46 3.34 -1.22
N PRO A 145 -29.59 3.12 -0.49
CA PRO A 145 -30.06 4.03 0.56
C PRO A 145 -29.00 4.28 1.64
N GLU A 146 -28.28 3.25 2.06
CA GLU A 146 -27.23 3.35 3.07
C GLU A 146 -26.09 4.31 2.68
N ILE A 147 -25.75 4.35 1.39
CA ILE A 147 -24.70 5.27 0.88
C ILE A 147 -25.27 6.68 0.76
N ARG A 148 -26.53 6.84 0.37
CA ARG A 148 -27.22 8.14 0.34
C ARG A 148 -27.32 8.75 1.74
N GLU A 149 -27.66 7.96 2.75
CA GLU A 149 -27.70 8.40 4.14
C GLU A 149 -26.31 8.82 4.64
N MET A 150 -25.28 8.07 4.26
CA MET A 150 -23.90 8.40 4.61
C MET A 150 -23.46 9.70 3.97
N ALA A 151 -23.75 9.91 2.68
CA ALA A 151 -23.50 11.18 2.00
C ALA A 151 -24.16 12.34 2.73
N ALA A 152 -25.44 12.22 3.08
CA ALA A 152 -26.18 13.24 3.80
C ALA A 152 -25.57 13.54 5.18
N LYS A 153 -25.14 12.52 5.95
CA LYS A 153 -24.48 12.68 7.25
C LYS A 153 -23.13 13.42 7.12
N GLN A 154 -22.44 13.24 5.99
CA GLN A 154 -21.18 13.92 5.69
C GLN A 154 -21.37 15.30 5.02
N GLY A 155 -22.60 15.77 4.84
CA GLY A 155 -22.90 17.03 4.16
C GLY A 155 -22.58 17.00 2.66
N ARG A 156 -22.54 15.82 2.05
CA ARG A 156 -22.27 15.65 0.62
C ARG A 156 -23.59 15.63 -0.15
N GLU A 157 -23.67 16.44 -1.20
CA GLU A 157 -24.86 16.57 -2.04
C GLU A 157 -24.68 15.84 -3.38
N PHE A 158 -25.76 15.22 -3.86
CA PHE A 158 -25.79 14.61 -5.17
C PHE A 158 -25.86 15.67 -6.25
N PHE A 159 -24.95 15.59 -7.20
CA PHE A 159 -24.90 16.51 -8.32
C PHE A 159 -25.98 16.19 -9.34
N THR A 160 -26.70 17.20 -9.78
CA THR A 160 -27.81 17.09 -10.75
C THR A 160 -27.61 17.96 -11.98
N GLY A 161 -26.52 18.73 -12.04
CA GLY A 161 -26.17 19.61 -13.14
C GLY A 161 -25.49 18.86 -14.30
N ASP A 162 -24.93 19.63 -15.20
CA ASP A 162 -24.07 19.08 -16.27
C ASP A 162 -22.69 18.77 -15.69
N PRO A 163 -22.20 17.51 -15.75
CA PRO A 163 -20.87 17.15 -15.27
C PRO A 163 -19.74 17.98 -15.90
N GLN A 164 -19.93 18.52 -17.08
CA GLN A 164 -18.96 19.37 -17.74
C GLN A 164 -18.74 20.70 -16.96
N GLU A 165 -19.73 21.16 -16.20
CA GLU A 165 -19.60 22.36 -15.37
C GLU A 165 -18.66 22.13 -14.17
N GLU A 166 -18.56 20.89 -13.66
CA GLU A 166 -17.63 20.51 -12.58
C GLU A 166 -16.17 20.46 -13.06
N TYR A 167 -15.96 20.30 -14.37
CA TYR A 167 -14.64 20.21 -14.99
C TYR A 167 -14.49 21.30 -16.07
N PRO A 168 -14.39 22.59 -15.69
CA PRO A 168 -14.24 23.66 -16.65
C PRO A 168 -12.92 23.51 -17.43
N ASP A 169 -12.92 24.02 -18.66
CA ASP A 169 -11.72 24.11 -19.47
C ASP A 169 -10.68 25.01 -18.80
N LYS A 170 -9.51 24.46 -18.52
CA LYS A 170 -8.39 25.15 -17.87
C LYS A 170 -7.21 25.40 -18.82
N LEU A 171 -7.36 25.16 -20.12
CA LEU A 171 -6.28 25.31 -21.09
C LEU A 171 -5.69 26.73 -21.10
N ASP A 172 -6.53 27.75 -20.98
CA ASP A 172 -6.06 29.14 -20.94
C ASP A 172 -5.30 29.46 -19.64
N GLU A 173 -5.69 28.86 -18.51
CA GLU A 173 -4.96 28.98 -17.24
C GLU A 173 -3.55 28.34 -17.37
N PHE A 174 -3.46 27.15 -17.91
CA PHE A 174 -2.19 26.47 -18.15
C PHE A 174 -1.31 27.22 -19.17
N ARG A 175 -1.92 27.79 -20.19
CA ARG A 175 -1.21 28.65 -21.17
C ARG A 175 -0.63 29.89 -20.50
N ALA A 176 -1.37 30.51 -19.59
CA ALA A 176 -0.91 31.65 -18.80
C ALA A 176 0.23 31.25 -17.83
N GLU A 177 0.12 30.09 -17.21
CA GLU A 177 1.15 29.53 -16.34
C GLU A 177 2.46 29.29 -17.10
N MET A 178 2.41 28.68 -18.27
CA MET A 178 3.58 28.44 -19.12
C MET A 178 4.27 29.75 -19.51
N LYS A 179 3.50 30.76 -19.93
CA LYS A 179 4.03 32.10 -20.25
C LYS A 179 4.71 32.75 -19.03
N LYS A 180 4.08 32.65 -17.85
CA LYS A 180 4.61 33.21 -16.59
C LYS A 180 5.96 32.58 -16.21
N ASN A 181 6.10 31.27 -16.43
CA ASN A 181 7.30 30.52 -16.10
C ASN A 181 8.33 30.45 -17.23
N ASN A 182 8.08 31.11 -18.35
CA ASN A 182 8.90 31.05 -19.59
C ASN A 182 9.15 29.60 -20.05
N TRP A 183 8.18 28.74 -19.95
CA TRP A 183 8.24 27.39 -20.47
C TRP A 183 7.93 27.39 -21.98
N ASP A 184 8.68 26.60 -22.73
CA ASP A 184 8.43 26.40 -24.15
C ASP A 184 7.14 25.60 -24.34
N PHE A 185 6.34 25.98 -25.36
CA PHE A 185 5.10 25.28 -25.70
C PHE A 185 5.33 23.99 -26.51
N GLY A 186 6.54 23.80 -27.04
CA GLY A 186 6.84 22.72 -27.95
C GLY A 186 6.20 22.89 -29.34
N PRO A 187 6.44 21.94 -30.25
CA PRO A 187 5.74 21.90 -31.53
C PRO A 187 4.23 21.67 -31.31
N ASP A 188 3.39 22.43 -31.97
CA ASP A 188 1.92 22.24 -31.92
C ASP A 188 1.30 22.25 -30.51
N ASP A 189 1.81 23.07 -29.60
CA ASP A 189 1.37 23.17 -28.18
C ASP A 189 1.54 21.84 -27.41
N GLU A 190 2.44 20.94 -27.80
CA GLU A 190 2.64 19.62 -27.21
C GLU A 190 2.92 19.70 -25.69
N GLU A 191 3.80 20.59 -25.27
CA GLU A 191 4.15 20.81 -23.86
C GLU A 191 2.97 21.39 -23.05
N LEU A 192 2.07 22.18 -23.68
CA LEU A 192 0.86 22.66 -23.04
C LEU A 192 -0.11 21.51 -22.74
N PHE A 193 -0.24 20.55 -23.66
CA PHE A 193 -1.07 19.37 -23.43
C PHE A 193 -0.47 18.48 -22.34
N GLU A 194 0.85 18.32 -22.30
CA GLU A 194 1.52 17.59 -21.20
C GLU A 194 1.25 18.24 -19.83
N LEU A 195 1.34 19.57 -19.74
CA LEU A 195 0.99 20.29 -18.53
C LEU A 195 -0.49 20.11 -18.16
N ALA A 196 -1.39 20.18 -19.14
CA ALA A 196 -2.83 20.05 -18.91
C ALA A 196 -3.22 18.63 -18.46
N MET A 197 -2.59 17.60 -19.02
CA MET A 197 -2.86 16.19 -18.70
C MET A 197 -2.20 15.73 -17.40
N HIS A 198 -1.01 16.27 -17.07
CA HIS A 198 -0.19 15.83 -15.96
C HIS A 198 0.42 17.01 -15.20
N PRO A 199 -0.39 17.92 -14.63
CA PRO A 199 0.10 19.20 -14.13
C PRO A 199 1.16 19.09 -13.02
N GLU A 200 1.01 18.17 -12.09
CA GLU A 200 1.95 17.98 -10.99
C GLU A 200 3.27 17.39 -11.47
N GLN A 201 3.19 16.33 -12.28
CA GLN A 201 4.36 15.67 -12.86
C GLN A 201 5.14 16.61 -13.77
N TYR A 202 4.44 17.43 -14.57
CA TYR A 202 5.06 18.40 -15.45
C TYR A 202 5.79 19.49 -14.64
N ARG A 203 5.15 20.04 -13.61
CA ARG A 203 5.78 21.03 -12.71
C ARG A 203 7.01 20.44 -12.00
N ALA A 204 6.90 19.22 -11.49
CA ALA A 204 8.01 18.51 -10.86
C ALA A 204 9.17 18.27 -11.83
N TYR A 205 8.87 17.96 -13.09
CA TYR A 205 9.85 17.81 -14.15
C TYR A 205 10.55 19.15 -14.47
N LYS A 206 9.79 20.21 -14.72
CA LYS A 206 10.32 21.54 -15.06
C LYS A 206 11.10 22.19 -13.92
N SER A 207 10.73 21.94 -12.68
CA SER A 207 11.50 22.40 -11.49
C SER A 207 12.78 21.60 -11.23
N GLY A 208 12.96 20.45 -11.89
CA GLY A 208 14.06 19.53 -11.63
C GLY A 208 13.84 18.60 -10.42
N GLN A 209 12.75 18.76 -9.69
CA GLN A 209 12.42 17.94 -8.52
C GLN A 209 12.24 16.46 -8.90
N ALA A 210 11.57 16.17 -9.99
CA ALA A 210 11.38 14.80 -10.47
C ALA A 210 12.72 14.13 -10.80
N LYS A 211 13.66 14.87 -11.41
CA LYS A 211 15.00 14.37 -11.72
C LYS A 211 15.79 14.08 -10.45
N ALA A 212 15.78 15.00 -9.49
CA ALA A 212 16.48 14.83 -8.22
C ALA A 212 15.95 13.61 -7.43
N ALA A 213 14.63 13.46 -7.35
CA ALA A 213 13.98 12.32 -6.71
C ALA A 213 14.33 10.99 -7.39
N PHE A 214 14.32 10.97 -8.73
CA PHE A 214 14.72 9.78 -9.51
C PHE A 214 16.20 9.42 -9.28
N GLU A 215 17.11 10.39 -9.30
CA GLU A 215 18.55 10.17 -9.07
C GLU A 215 18.81 9.63 -7.65
N GLU A 216 18.09 10.14 -6.65
CA GLU A 216 18.17 9.64 -5.27
C GLU A 216 17.65 8.21 -5.14
N GLU A 217 16.50 7.91 -5.72
CA GLU A 217 15.92 6.56 -5.72
C GLU A 217 16.85 5.58 -6.45
N LEU A 218 17.38 5.98 -7.61
CA LEU A 218 18.32 5.18 -8.37
C LEU A 218 19.60 4.89 -7.59
N ALA A 219 20.12 5.87 -6.84
CA ALA A 219 21.27 5.69 -5.97
C ALA A 219 20.97 4.66 -4.85
N LYS A 220 19.80 4.76 -4.20
CA LYS A 220 19.34 3.80 -3.18
C LYS A 220 19.22 2.38 -3.76
N LEU A 221 18.61 2.23 -4.95
CA LEU A 221 18.48 0.95 -5.62
C LEU A 221 19.83 0.34 -6.01
N LYS A 222 20.76 1.15 -6.52
CA LYS A 222 22.12 0.72 -6.85
C LYS A 222 22.87 0.24 -5.60
N ALA A 223 22.83 1.02 -4.51
CA ALA A 223 23.44 0.65 -3.24
C ALA A 223 22.88 -0.67 -2.69
N LYS A 224 21.56 -0.84 -2.72
CA LYS A 224 20.89 -2.10 -2.32
C LYS A 224 21.32 -3.29 -3.17
N LYS A 225 21.49 -3.08 -4.48
CA LYS A 225 21.93 -4.14 -5.41
C LYS A 225 23.40 -4.50 -5.22
N GLU A 226 24.25 -3.53 -4.88
CA GLU A 226 25.65 -3.76 -4.54
C GLU A 226 25.80 -4.48 -3.20
N GLN A 227 25.02 -4.11 -2.18
CA GLN A 227 24.94 -4.84 -0.91
C GLN A 227 24.47 -6.29 -1.08
N ALA A 228 23.49 -6.52 -1.98
CA ALA A 228 23.04 -7.88 -2.31
C ALA A 228 24.06 -8.69 -3.12
N LYS A 229 25.00 -8.02 -3.82
CA LYS A 229 26.10 -8.65 -4.56
C LYS A 229 27.38 -8.80 -3.72
N ALA A 230 27.51 -8.01 -2.65
CA ALA A 230 28.59 -8.26 -1.69
C ALA A 230 28.45 -9.70 -1.22
N PRO A 231 29.54 -10.51 -1.28
CA PRO A 231 29.48 -11.84 -0.72
C PRO A 231 28.99 -11.67 0.72
N ALA A 232 27.95 -12.42 1.07
CA ALA A 232 27.50 -12.47 2.47
C ALA A 232 28.76 -12.55 3.32
N PRO A 233 28.94 -11.69 4.37
CA PRO A 233 30.12 -11.72 5.22
C PRO A 233 30.32 -13.19 5.50
N ALA A 234 31.50 -13.72 5.07
CA ALA A 234 31.78 -15.16 5.04
C ALA A 234 31.20 -15.71 6.33
N ALA A 235 30.18 -16.55 6.19
CA ALA A 235 29.42 -17.04 7.34
C ALA A 235 30.47 -17.39 8.36
N ALA A 236 30.49 -16.71 9.48
CA ALA A 236 31.47 -16.93 10.52
C ALA A 236 31.59 -18.44 10.60
N ALA A 237 32.78 -18.96 10.32
CA ALA A 237 33.01 -20.38 10.08
C ALA A 237 32.14 -21.14 11.07
N PRO A 238 31.33 -22.11 10.67
CA PRO A 238 30.35 -22.70 11.54
C PRO A 238 31.05 -23.03 12.84
N ALA A 239 30.86 -22.17 13.81
CA ALA A 239 31.37 -22.35 15.13
C ALA A 239 30.57 -23.54 15.65
N ASP A 240 31.23 -24.60 15.78
CA ASP A 240 30.90 -25.76 16.57
C ASP A 240 30.91 -27.08 15.78
N PHE A 241 32.13 -27.49 15.42
CA PHE A 241 32.42 -28.89 15.16
C PHE A 241 32.61 -29.69 16.46
N SER A 242 32.05 -29.29 17.58
CA SER A 242 32.04 -30.10 18.78
C SER A 242 31.20 -31.34 18.54
N PRO A 243 31.69 -32.53 18.92
CA PRO A 243 30.98 -33.79 18.71
C PRO A 243 29.65 -33.74 19.45
N LYS A 244 28.53 -33.82 18.71
CA LYS A 244 27.19 -33.89 19.31
C LYS A 244 26.88 -35.28 19.75
N SER A 245 26.63 -35.48 21.04
CA SER A 245 26.13 -36.75 21.58
C SER A 245 24.62 -36.80 21.44
N LEU A 246 24.13 -37.77 20.71
CA LEU A 246 22.71 -38.08 20.53
C LEU A 246 22.36 -39.31 21.35
N LEU A 247 21.24 -39.32 22.03
CA LEU A 247 20.67 -40.51 22.63
C LEU A 247 19.58 -41.04 21.70
N VAL A 248 19.81 -42.19 21.07
CA VAL A 248 18.85 -42.77 20.13
C VAL A 248 18.22 -43.98 20.82
N ASP A 249 16.90 -44.02 20.87
CA ASP A 249 16.12 -45.13 21.39
C ASP A 249 15.64 -46.00 20.20
N VAL A 250 16.04 -47.26 20.17
CA VAL A 250 15.62 -48.20 19.15
C VAL A 250 14.98 -49.40 19.86
N ASN A 251 13.69 -49.54 19.75
CA ASN A 251 12.90 -50.64 20.35
C ASN A 251 13.06 -50.78 21.87
N GLY A 252 13.28 -49.66 22.59
CA GLY A 252 13.46 -49.64 24.04
C GLY A 252 14.92 -49.75 24.51
N GLU A 253 15.86 -49.97 23.60
CA GLU A 253 17.31 -49.90 23.88
C GLU A 253 17.87 -48.51 23.54
N LYS A 254 18.60 -47.89 24.50
CA LYS A 254 19.15 -46.53 24.36
C LYS A 254 20.62 -46.59 23.93
N TYR A 255 20.91 -46.04 22.75
CA TYR A 255 22.24 -45.91 22.21
C TYR A 255 22.74 -44.50 22.29
N LYS A 256 23.94 -44.28 22.85
CA LYS A 256 24.62 -42.98 22.82
C LYS A 256 25.50 -42.91 21.58
N VAL A 257 25.08 -42.14 20.60
CA VAL A 257 25.81 -41.94 19.34
C VAL A 257 26.56 -40.62 19.40
N THR A 258 27.87 -40.63 19.22
CA THR A 258 28.69 -39.43 19.11
C THR A 258 29.06 -39.22 17.65
N VAL A 259 28.66 -38.08 17.09
CA VAL A 259 28.98 -37.70 15.70
C VAL A 259 30.20 -36.78 15.73
N SER A 260 31.31 -37.18 15.10
CA SER A 260 32.49 -36.36 14.88
C SER A 260 32.77 -36.26 13.39
N TYR A 261 33.31 -35.12 12.94
CA TYR A 261 33.71 -34.91 11.56
C TYR A 261 35.19 -35.27 11.43
N ASP A 262 35.56 -36.15 10.50
CA ASP A 262 36.94 -36.47 10.20
C ASP A 262 37.63 -35.28 9.58
N GLY A 263 38.67 -34.77 10.25
CA GLY A 263 39.55 -33.71 9.74
C GLY A 263 39.66 -32.43 10.57
N ALA A 264 39.03 -32.31 11.76
CA ALA A 264 39.20 -31.15 12.63
C ALA A 264 40.07 -31.45 13.85
N GLU A 265 41.26 -30.86 13.92
CA GLU A 265 42.04 -30.87 15.16
C GLU A 265 41.33 -29.98 16.21
N VAL A 266 40.97 -30.59 17.34
CA VAL A 266 40.32 -29.89 18.47
C VAL A 266 41.41 -29.17 19.26
N LYS A 267 41.42 -27.84 19.18
CA LYS A 267 42.12 -27.01 20.17
C LYS A 267 41.14 -26.63 21.27
N ASN A 268 41.26 -27.24 22.41
CA ASN A 268 40.59 -26.79 23.64
C ASN A 268 41.22 -25.49 24.11
N ASN A 269 40.47 -24.41 24.05
CA ASN A 269 40.73 -23.19 24.85
C ASN A 269 39.46 -22.84 25.62
N ALA A 270 39.48 -23.20 26.90
CA ALA A 270 38.58 -22.60 27.87
C ALA A 270 39.05 -21.16 28.13
N GLY A 271 38.22 -20.20 27.80
CA GLY A 271 38.44 -18.81 28.12
C GLY A 271 37.10 -18.12 28.27
N ASP A 272 36.82 -17.69 29.51
CA ASP A 272 35.64 -16.90 29.88
C ASP A 272 35.55 -15.63 28.98
N VAL A 273 34.42 -15.44 28.33
CA VAL A 273 34.10 -14.20 27.63
C VAL A 273 32.96 -13.52 28.37
N GLU A 274 33.33 -12.45 29.04
CA GLU A 274 32.48 -11.45 29.64
C GLU A 274 31.52 -10.86 28.61
N VAL A 275 30.22 -10.90 28.90
CA VAL A 275 29.17 -10.31 28.06
C VAL A 275 29.14 -8.82 28.31
N THR A 276 29.73 -8.04 27.41
CA THR A 276 29.53 -6.60 27.38
C THR A 276 28.20 -6.25 26.70
N SER A 277 27.38 -5.54 27.43
CA SER A 277 26.09 -4.99 27.07
C SER A 277 26.14 -4.11 25.82
N LYS A 278 25.13 -4.24 24.96
CA LYS A 278 24.83 -3.34 23.84
C LYS A 278 24.64 -1.90 24.32
N PRO A 279 25.04 -0.89 23.56
CA PRO A 279 24.69 0.49 23.86
C PRO A 279 23.19 0.71 23.69
N GLU A 280 22.58 1.25 24.71
CA GLU A 280 21.22 1.79 24.67
C GLU A 280 21.16 2.97 23.68
N VAL A 281 20.24 2.89 22.76
CA VAL A 281 19.82 4.03 21.94
C VAL A 281 19.02 4.95 22.87
N ASN A 282 19.50 6.13 23.08
CA ASN A 282 18.83 7.18 23.84
C ASN A 282 17.44 7.45 23.27
N LYS A 283 16.43 7.08 24.03
CA LYS A 283 15.06 7.49 23.84
C LYS A 283 14.92 8.94 24.31
N PRO A 284 14.34 9.85 23.53
CA PRO A 284 14.04 11.19 24.04
C PRO A 284 13.08 11.11 25.24
N GLU A 285 13.33 11.92 26.24
CA GLU A 285 12.51 12.03 27.45
C GLU A 285 11.06 12.40 27.10
N PRO A 286 10.06 11.84 27.80
CA PRO A 286 8.66 12.17 27.56
C PRO A 286 8.36 13.58 28.06
N VAL A 287 7.92 14.43 27.14
CA VAL A 287 7.32 15.72 27.47
C VAL A 287 5.99 15.45 28.18
N SER A 288 5.85 15.93 29.38
CA SER A 288 4.70 15.77 30.26
C SER A 288 3.48 16.51 29.70
N GLY A 289 2.57 15.75 29.14
CA GLY A 289 1.22 16.12 28.68
C GLY A 289 0.71 14.94 27.86
N ALA A 290 -0.50 14.48 28.10
CA ALA A 290 -1.08 13.38 27.31
C ALA A 290 -1.13 13.81 25.83
N THR A 291 -0.15 13.37 25.06
CA THR A 291 -0.06 13.64 23.62
C THR A 291 -0.95 12.61 22.92
N LYS A 292 -1.93 13.08 22.17
CA LYS A 292 -2.74 12.24 21.29
C LYS A 292 -2.00 12.10 19.94
N GLU A 293 -2.13 10.95 19.32
CA GLU A 293 -1.42 10.64 18.08
C GLU A 293 -2.42 10.37 16.97
N VAL A 294 -2.23 11.04 15.83
CA VAL A 294 -2.92 10.70 14.58
C VAL A 294 -2.03 9.70 13.85
N ILE A 295 -2.55 8.52 13.64
CA ILE A 295 -1.84 7.39 13.02
C ILE A 295 -2.29 7.18 11.57
N ALA A 296 -1.44 6.54 10.79
CA ALA A 296 -1.73 6.16 9.41
C ALA A 296 -2.80 5.05 9.36
N PRO A 297 -3.93 5.26 8.67
CA PRO A 297 -4.97 4.22 8.54
C PRO A 297 -4.61 3.10 7.54
N LEU A 298 -3.59 3.31 6.72
CA LEU A 298 -3.10 2.37 5.69
C LEU A 298 -1.68 2.73 5.26
N GLU A 299 -0.98 1.78 4.61
CA GLU A 299 0.33 2.05 4.03
C GLU A 299 0.23 2.85 2.73
N GLY A 300 1.22 3.67 2.44
CA GLY A 300 1.30 4.46 1.21
C GLY A 300 2.35 5.55 1.26
N LYS A 301 2.11 6.65 0.56
CA LYS A 301 2.91 7.87 0.64
C LYS A 301 2.12 8.99 1.29
N PHE A 302 2.73 9.64 2.26
CA PHE A 302 2.10 10.74 2.99
C PHE A 302 2.22 12.07 2.24
N PHE A 303 1.14 12.86 2.25
CA PHE A 303 1.10 14.22 1.75
C PHE A 303 0.28 15.11 2.68
N LEU A 304 0.71 16.34 2.87
CA LEU A 304 -0.05 17.34 3.65
C LEU A 304 -1.24 17.90 2.88
N THR A 305 -1.16 17.93 1.56
CA THR A 305 -2.22 18.41 0.66
C THR A 305 -2.30 17.51 -0.56
N LYS A 306 -3.48 17.36 -1.14
CA LYS A 306 -3.69 16.64 -2.41
C LYS A 306 -3.64 17.56 -3.62
N ASP A 307 -3.77 18.88 -3.41
CA ASP A 307 -3.76 19.91 -4.45
C ASP A 307 -2.94 21.11 -3.98
N PRO A 308 -2.17 21.78 -4.86
CA PRO A 308 -1.40 22.96 -4.51
C PRO A 308 -2.23 24.16 -4.01
N SER A 309 -3.53 24.18 -4.30
CA SER A 309 -4.46 25.21 -3.81
C SER A 309 -4.90 25.00 -2.36
N GLU A 310 -4.72 23.78 -1.81
CA GLU A 310 -5.06 23.49 -0.42
C GLU A 310 -4.04 24.07 0.56
N THR A 311 -4.54 24.51 1.70
CA THR A 311 -3.67 25.00 2.78
C THR A 311 -3.25 23.83 3.67
N ALA A 312 -1.96 23.51 3.66
CA ALA A 312 -1.39 22.49 4.54
C ALA A 312 -1.53 22.88 6.01
N VAL A 313 -1.87 21.92 6.86
CA VAL A 313 -1.80 22.09 8.31
C VAL A 313 -0.35 22.30 8.74
N LYS A 314 -0.15 23.08 9.81
CA LYS A 314 1.16 23.45 10.34
C LYS A 314 1.24 23.17 11.83
N LYS A 315 2.47 23.01 12.30
CA LYS A 315 2.74 22.99 13.74
C LYS A 315 2.19 24.27 14.40
N GLY A 316 1.36 24.08 15.40
CA GLY A 316 0.68 25.17 16.13
C GLY A 316 -0.78 25.38 15.73
N ASP A 317 -1.26 24.78 14.66
CA ASP A 317 -2.67 24.81 14.28
C ASP A 317 -3.51 23.98 15.25
N THR A 318 -4.77 24.36 15.39
CA THR A 318 -5.75 23.61 16.20
C THR A 318 -6.67 22.85 15.28
N VAL A 319 -6.81 21.55 15.51
CA VAL A 319 -7.70 20.66 14.76
C VAL A 319 -8.84 20.15 15.63
N LYS A 320 -9.92 19.77 15.00
CA LYS A 320 -11.14 19.19 15.60
C LYS A 320 -11.39 17.81 15.00
N PRO A 321 -12.19 16.94 15.68
CA PRO A 321 -12.65 15.72 15.08
C PRO A 321 -13.33 15.94 13.74
N GLY A 322 -12.87 15.23 12.70
CA GLY A 322 -13.33 15.37 11.32
C GLY A 322 -12.49 16.30 10.45
N ASP A 323 -11.58 17.11 11.01
CA ASP A 323 -10.68 17.95 10.21
C ASP A 323 -9.65 17.07 9.47
N VAL A 324 -9.44 17.38 8.19
CA VAL A 324 -8.42 16.70 7.37
C VAL A 324 -7.05 17.25 7.75
N VAL A 325 -6.14 16.36 8.13
CA VAL A 325 -4.78 16.72 8.57
C VAL A 325 -3.69 16.28 7.61
N GLY A 326 -4.05 15.58 6.57
CA GLY A 326 -3.17 15.12 5.50
C GLY A 326 -3.83 14.05 4.64
N TYR A 327 -3.06 13.46 3.75
CA TYR A 327 -3.50 12.44 2.82
C TYR A 327 -2.47 11.32 2.73
N ILE A 328 -2.95 10.10 2.51
CA ILE A 328 -2.10 8.98 2.10
C ILE A 328 -2.47 8.61 0.66
N GLU A 329 -1.50 8.71 -0.23
CA GLU A 329 -1.62 8.16 -1.57
C GLU A 329 -1.36 6.65 -1.50
N SER A 330 -2.41 5.88 -1.73
CA SER A 330 -2.35 4.43 -1.87
C SER A 330 -3.16 4.01 -3.09
N MET A 331 -2.63 3.10 -3.89
CA MET A 331 -3.26 2.62 -5.13
C MET A 331 -3.67 3.75 -6.09
N LYS A 332 -2.83 4.79 -6.22
CA LYS A 332 -3.08 5.99 -7.04
C LYS A 332 -4.31 6.78 -6.63
N THR A 333 -4.68 6.72 -5.37
CA THR A 333 -5.82 7.41 -4.80
C THR A 333 -5.39 8.11 -3.52
N TYR A 334 -5.72 9.39 -3.38
CA TYR A 334 -5.51 10.14 -2.15
C TYR A 334 -6.62 9.84 -1.15
N ASN A 335 -6.25 9.32 -0.01
CA ASN A 335 -7.15 9.01 1.09
C ASN A 335 -6.93 10.03 2.19
N ALA A 336 -7.97 10.80 2.51
CA ALA A 336 -7.90 11.82 3.55
C ALA A 336 -7.68 11.18 4.92
N ILE A 337 -6.73 11.74 5.69
CA ILE A 337 -6.52 11.42 7.09
C ILE A 337 -7.25 12.47 7.89
N VAL A 338 -8.24 12.04 8.64
CA VAL A 338 -9.01 12.92 9.50
C VAL A 338 -8.59 12.76 10.96
N SER A 339 -8.56 13.86 11.69
CA SER A 339 -8.32 13.80 13.12
C SER A 339 -9.55 13.23 13.83
N GLU A 340 -9.37 12.24 14.69
CA GLU A 340 -10.42 11.72 15.56
C GLU A 340 -10.55 12.55 16.85
N ASP A 341 -9.53 13.32 17.17
CA ASP A 341 -9.41 14.12 18.36
C ASP A 341 -9.29 15.60 18.07
N SER A 342 -9.68 16.44 19.05
CA SER A 342 -9.33 17.85 19.05
C SER A 342 -8.03 18.07 19.81
N GLY A 343 -7.20 18.98 19.26
CA GLY A 343 -5.92 19.33 19.89
C GLY A 343 -5.13 20.32 19.03
N LYS A 344 -4.01 20.76 19.60
CA LYS A 344 -3.04 21.59 18.90
C LYS A 344 -1.94 20.74 18.30
N ILE A 345 -1.60 20.91 17.04
CA ILE A 345 -0.51 20.18 16.39
C ILE A 345 0.83 20.59 17.01
N VAL A 346 1.47 19.66 17.71
CA VAL A 346 2.79 19.87 18.30
C VAL A 346 3.92 19.39 17.41
N GLU A 347 3.66 18.38 16.60
CA GLU A 347 4.65 17.81 15.69
C GLU A 347 3.97 17.16 14.47
N ILE A 348 4.55 17.36 13.28
CA ILE A 348 4.26 16.62 12.07
C ILE A 348 5.47 15.70 11.83
N CYS A 349 5.26 14.40 11.91
CA CYS A 349 6.34 13.40 11.96
C CYS A 349 6.88 13.02 10.58
N LEU A 350 6.17 13.36 9.50
CA LEU A 350 6.46 12.95 8.12
C LEU A 350 6.51 14.15 7.17
N ASN A 351 7.25 14.01 6.08
CA ASN A 351 7.30 14.99 4.99
C ASN A 351 6.47 14.50 3.79
N ASN A 352 6.11 15.41 2.89
CA ASN A 352 5.44 15.06 1.64
C ASN A 352 6.25 14.03 0.84
N GLY A 353 5.61 12.94 0.46
CA GLY A 353 6.21 11.85 -0.32
C GLY A 353 6.91 10.78 0.52
N ASP A 354 7.01 10.95 1.84
CA ASP A 354 7.56 9.92 2.71
C ASP A 354 6.68 8.67 2.67
N SER A 355 7.31 7.49 2.62
CA SER A 355 6.61 6.22 2.76
C SER A 355 6.17 6.04 4.20
N VAL A 356 4.94 5.63 4.38
CA VAL A 356 4.31 5.41 5.68
C VAL A 356 3.73 4.00 5.73
N ASP A 357 4.01 3.30 6.80
CA ASP A 357 3.36 2.04 7.14
C ASP A 357 2.08 2.32 7.94
N GLU A 358 1.15 1.40 7.91
CA GLU A 358 -0.03 1.46 8.76
C GLU A 358 0.35 1.52 10.25
N ASP A 359 -0.41 2.28 11.03
CA ASP A 359 -0.17 2.62 12.46
C ASP A 359 1.06 3.51 12.72
N ASP A 360 1.78 3.97 11.69
CA ASP A 360 2.83 4.96 11.89
C ASP A 360 2.23 6.28 12.39
N VAL A 361 2.92 6.92 13.32
CA VAL A 361 2.49 8.22 13.86
C VAL A 361 2.78 9.31 12.83
N ILE A 362 1.74 9.98 12.37
CA ILE A 362 1.82 11.06 11.38
C ILE A 362 1.90 12.42 12.06
N ILE A 363 1.01 12.67 13.04
CA ILE A 363 0.89 13.94 13.74
C ILE A 363 0.69 13.69 15.22
N LYS A 364 1.32 14.53 16.05
CA LYS A 364 1.09 14.55 17.49
C LYS A 364 0.29 15.79 17.89
N LEU A 365 -0.73 15.59 18.70
CA LEU A 365 -1.63 16.61 19.23
C LEU A 365 -1.47 16.77 20.74
N GLN A 366 -1.69 17.98 21.24
CA GLN A 366 -1.72 18.31 22.67
C GLN A 366 -2.99 19.05 23.02
#